data_63e55074c27d7b2a7f9e1ec700fb5583
#
_entry.id   63e55074c27d7b2a7f9e1ec700fb5583
#
_cell.length_a   1.000
_cell.length_b   1.000
_cell.length_c   1.000
_cell.angle_alpha   90.00
_cell.angle_beta   90.00
_cell.angle_gamma   90.00
#
_symmetry.space_group_name_H-M   'P 1'
#
loop_
_entity.id
_entity.type
_entity.pdbx_description
1 polymer ?
#
loop_
_entity_poly.entity_id
_entity_poly.type
_entity_poly.pdbx_seq_one_letter_code
_entity_poly.pdbx_strand_id
1 'polypeptide(L)'
;MLAAGHPQREAFLAGLHIERLVLNDAGAVLSGAALDRIGLYVGETPTFNTLDEARAMVRSRLVTFGAHTQDQWDFLTDAVLRSTEDGRWRLHYDPAIAAPFKAALLALNGPTPDADLWPLYDAIACPTLLLRGAESDLLPRSVAEDMTQRGPKATLVEFAGVGHAPTLLNEDQMGPILSFLAEA
;
A
#
# COMPACT_ATOMS: atom_id res chain seq x y z
N MET A 1 10.73 -8.95 -1.21
CA MET A 1 9.73 -10.01 -1.49
C MET A 1 10.46 -11.21 -2.08
N LEU A 2 10.37 -12.40 -1.47
CA LEU A 2 10.91 -13.62 -2.07
C LEU A 2 10.03 -14.00 -3.26
N ALA A 3 10.65 -14.30 -4.41
CA ALA A 3 9.92 -14.68 -5.62
C ALA A 3 9.07 -15.94 -5.39
N ALA A 4 7.95 -16.06 -6.11
CA ALA A 4 7.16 -17.27 -6.09
C ALA A 4 8.05 -18.47 -6.48
N GLY A 5 8.01 -19.56 -5.68
CA GLY A 5 8.81 -20.76 -5.92
C GLY A 5 10.21 -20.81 -5.27
N HIS A 6 10.58 -19.80 -4.45
CA HIS A 6 11.85 -19.87 -3.71
C HIS A 6 11.70 -20.86 -2.53
N PRO A 7 12.59 -21.91 -2.40
CA PRO A 7 12.45 -22.93 -1.36
C PRO A 7 12.39 -22.38 0.08
N GLN A 8 13.12 -21.30 0.36
CA GLN A 8 13.09 -20.65 1.67
C GLN A 8 11.75 -19.95 1.96
N ARG A 9 10.98 -19.54 0.94
CA ARG A 9 9.65 -18.97 1.10
C ARG A 9 8.67 -20.01 1.62
N GLU A 10 8.66 -21.20 1.05
CA GLU A 10 7.77 -22.28 1.47
C GLU A 10 8.11 -22.73 2.90
N ALA A 11 9.39 -22.87 3.22
CA ALA A 11 9.85 -23.22 4.58
C ALA A 11 9.49 -22.12 5.60
N PHE A 12 9.60 -20.84 5.23
CA PHE A 12 9.22 -19.71 6.08
C PHE A 12 7.71 -19.66 6.30
N LEU A 13 6.92 -19.85 5.26
CA LEU A 13 5.45 -19.80 5.33
C LEU A 13 4.86 -21.04 6.03
N ALA A 14 5.48 -22.21 5.89
CA ALA A 14 5.01 -23.46 6.53
C ALA A 14 5.05 -23.40 8.08
N GLY A 15 5.84 -22.50 8.67
CA GLY A 15 5.89 -22.28 10.12
C GLY A 15 5.04 -21.12 10.64
N LEU A 16 4.39 -20.36 9.75
CA LEU A 16 3.57 -19.20 10.14
C LEU A 16 2.11 -19.59 10.23
N HIS A 17 1.55 -19.50 11.43
CA HIS A 17 0.11 -19.54 11.64
C HIS A 17 -0.42 -18.11 11.65
N ILE A 18 -1.19 -17.75 10.62
CA ILE A 18 -1.81 -16.43 10.52
C ILE A 18 -3.25 -16.58 11.04
N GLU A 19 -3.52 -15.99 12.19
CA GLU A 19 -4.84 -16.05 12.82
C GLU A 19 -5.80 -15.05 12.23
N ARG A 20 -5.32 -13.85 11.85
CA ARG A 20 -6.11 -12.76 11.29
C ARG A 20 -5.29 -11.97 10.28
N LEU A 21 -5.93 -11.44 9.25
CA LEU A 21 -5.29 -10.65 8.21
C LEU A 21 -6.00 -9.30 8.05
N VAL A 22 -5.23 -8.22 8.03
CA VAL A 22 -5.71 -6.89 7.64
C VAL A 22 -5.10 -6.52 6.30
N LEU A 23 -5.93 -6.26 5.32
CA LEU A 23 -5.54 -5.73 4.01
C LEU A 23 -5.86 -4.23 3.99
N ASN A 24 -4.83 -3.41 3.85
CA ASN A 24 -4.99 -1.96 3.77
C ASN A 24 -4.93 -1.49 2.32
N ASP A 25 -6.08 -1.28 1.74
CA ASP A 25 -6.31 -0.75 0.39
C ASP A 25 -5.56 -1.50 -0.73
N ALA A 26 -5.40 -2.81 -0.51
CA ALA A 26 -4.82 -3.74 -1.48
C ALA A 26 -5.78 -4.91 -1.67
N GLY A 27 -6.12 -5.20 -2.92
CA GLY A 27 -7.18 -6.15 -3.23
C GLY A 27 -6.76 -7.30 -4.15
N ALA A 28 -7.76 -8.10 -4.50
CA ALA A 28 -7.62 -9.23 -5.41
C ALA A 28 -7.40 -8.82 -6.87
N VAL A 29 -7.65 -7.57 -7.20
CA VAL A 29 -7.29 -6.95 -8.50
C VAL A 29 -6.66 -5.60 -8.21
N LEU A 30 -5.50 -5.33 -8.81
CA LEU A 30 -4.86 -4.02 -8.76
C LEU A 30 -4.98 -3.35 -10.12
N SER A 31 -5.48 -2.12 -10.12
CA SER A 31 -5.66 -1.33 -11.34
C SER A 31 -4.34 -1.13 -12.10
N GLY A 32 -4.30 -1.53 -13.35
CA GLY A 32 -3.15 -1.31 -14.24
C GLY A 32 -2.83 0.17 -14.42
N ALA A 33 -3.86 1.02 -14.52
CA ALA A 33 -3.68 2.47 -14.60
C ALA A 33 -3.04 3.05 -13.33
N ALA A 34 -3.40 2.53 -12.14
CA ALA A 34 -2.75 2.93 -10.90
C ALA A 34 -1.29 2.44 -10.83
N LEU A 35 -1.01 1.25 -11.33
CA LEU A 35 0.35 0.72 -11.45
C LEU A 35 1.20 1.57 -12.39
N ASP A 36 0.66 1.99 -13.55
CA ASP A 36 1.34 2.92 -14.47
C ASP A 36 1.67 4.24 -13.76
N ARG A 37 0.71 4.82 -13.04
CA ARG A 37 0.92 6.04 -12.25
C ARG A 37 2.03 5.88 -11.19
N ILE A 38 2.04 4.76 -10.46
CA ILE A 38 3.08 4.44 -9.48
C ILE A 38 4.45 4.33 -10.17
N GLY A 39 4.48 3.74 -11.38
CA GLY A 39 5.68 3.60 -12.19
C GLY A 39 6.36 4.93 -12.56
N LEU A 40 5.61 6.03 -12.60
CA LEU A 40 6.15 7.35 -12.92
C LEU A 40 7.12 7.88 -11.85
N TYR A 41 6.94 7.52 -10.58
CA TYR A 41 7.73 8.07 -9.49
C TYR A 41 8.49 7.05 -8.65
N VAL A 42 8.16 5.76 -8.71
CA VAL A 42 8.89 4.74 -7.95
C VAL A 42 10.34 4.64 -8.42
N GLY A 43 11.26 4.66 -7.48
CA GLY A 43 12.71 4.63 -7.74
C GLY A 43 13.34 6.00 -8.00
N GLU A 44 12.59 7.10 -7.93
CA GLU A 44 13.15 8.43 -7.94
C GLU A 44 13.95 8.71 -6.66
N THR A 45 15.06 9.43 -6.81
CA THR A 45 15.97 9.79 -5.71
C THR A 45 16.22 11.30 -5.65
N PRO A 46 15.17 12.12 -5.57
CA PRO A 46 15.36 13.56 -5.47
C PRO A 46 16.09 13.92 -4.17
N THR A 47 16.90 14.98 -4.23
CA THR A 47 17.53 15.58 -3.06
C THR A 47 17.04 17.01 -2.87
N PHE A 48 16.91 17.44 -1.63
CA PHE A 48 16.36 18.75 -1.24
C PHE A 48 17.33 19.47 -0.33
N ASN A 49 17.39 20.79 -0.42
CA ASN A 49 18.30 21.59 0.39
C ASN A 49 17.76 21.79 1.82
N THR A 50 16.44 21.75 1.98
CA THR A 50 15.78 21.92 3.30
C THR A 50 14.81 20.79 3.59
N LEU A 51 14.52 20.57 4.87
CA LEU A 51 13.48 19.63 5.31
C LEU A 51 12.08 20.07 4.81
N ASP A 52 11.81 21.37 4.81
CA ASP A 52 10.52 21.89 4.37
C ASP A 52 10.26 21.65 2.88
N GLU A 53 11.28 21.80 2.02
CA GLU A 53 11.17 21.41 0.61
C GLU A 53 10.88 19.91 0.45
N ALA A 54 11.58 19.08 1.21
CA ALA A 54 11.38 17.64 1.18
C ALA A 54 9.98 17.24 1.66
N ARG A 55 9.50 17.81 2.78
CA ARG A 55 8.15 17.61 3.32
C ARG A 55 7.07 18.04 2.31
N ALA A 56 7.23 19.22 1.70
CA ALA A 56 6.29 19.74 0.71
C ALA A 56 6.16 18.78 -0.49
N MET A 57 7.27 18.24 -1.00
CA MET A 57 7.26 17.25 -2.07
C MET A 57 6.54 15.96 -1.66
N VAL A 58 6.89 15.38 -0.50
CA VAL A 58 6.23 14.17 0.00
C VAL A 58 4.73 14.41 0.15
N ARG A 59 4.35 15.52 0.80
CA ARG A 59 2.94 15.88 1.02
C ARG A 59 2.15 16.02 -0.28
N SER A 60 2.75 16.58 -1.33
CA SER A 60 2.11 16.68 -2.64
C SER A 60 1.78 15.33 -3.28
N ARG A 61 2.55 14.29 -2.96
CA ARG A 61 2.31 12.91 -3.43
C ARG A 61 1.28 12.17 -2.58
N LEU A 62 1.12 12.57 -1.32
CA LEU A 62 0.21 11.95 -0.37
C LEU A 62 -1.11 12.71 -0.21
N VAL A 63 -1.42 13.66 -1.10
CA VAL A 63 -2.61 14.52 -1.01
C VAL A 63 -3.92 13.72 -0.95
N THR A 64 -3.94 12.53 -1.55
CA THR A 64 -5.12 11.64 -1.57
C THR A 64 -5.29 10.82 -0.29
N PHE A 65 -4.36 10.89 0.66
CA PHE A 65 -4.43 10.09 1.90
C PHE A 65 -5.51 10.58 2.89
N GLY A 66 -6.20 11.68 2.56
CA GLY A 66 -7.25 12.26 3.39
C GLY A 66 -6.77 13.42 4.26
N ALA A 67 -7.67 13.88 5.13
CA ALA A 67 -7.40 15.01 6.02
C ALA A 67 -6.51 14.58 7.20
N HIS A 68 -5.48 15.40 7.49
CA HIS A 68 -4.54 15.19 8.58
C HIS A 68 -4.23 16.52 9.27
N THR A 69 -3.93 16.48 10.57
CA THR A 69 -3.38 17.62 11.29
C THR A 69 -1.94 17.90 10.84
N GLN A 70 -1.40 19.05 11.22
CA GLN A 70 0.00 19.39 10.90
C GLN A 70 0.97 18.36 11.51
N ASP A 71 0.75 17.96 12.76
CA ASP A 71 1.60 16.96 13.44
C ASP A 71 1.55 15.59 12.75
N GLN A 72 0.39 15.17 12.28
CA GLN A 72 0.25 13.94 11.48
C GLN A 72 0.97 14.03 10.14
N TRP A 73 0.89 15.19 9.47
CA TRP A 73 1.64 15.42 8.23
C TRP A 73 3.15 15.39 8.47
N ASP A 74 3.62 16.00 9.53
CA ASP A 74 5.03 16.00 9.89
C ASP A 74 5.50 14.57 10.19
N PHE A 75 4.73 13.80 10.94
CA PHE A 75 5.01 12.39 11.20
C PHE A 75 5.10 11.56 9.90
N LEU A 76 4.11 11.67 9.00
CA LEU A 76 4.08 10.93 7.74
C LEU A 76 5.26 11.29 6.83
N THR A 77 5.58 12.58 6.74
CA THR A 77 6.66 13.05 5.86
C THR A 77 8.03 12.70 6.44
N ASP A 78 8.25 12.88 7.74
CA ASP A 78 9.53 12.59 8.39
C ASP A 78 9.85 11.09 8.40
N ALA A 79 8.84 10.23 8.49
CA ALA A 79 9.01 8.78 8.43
C ALA A 79 9.66 8.29 7.11
N VAL A 80 9.47 9.03 6.02
CA VAL A 80 9.99 8.66 4.69
C VAL A 80 11.18 9.51 4.23
N LEU A 81 11.68 10.40 5.08
CA LEU A 81 12.80 11.29 4.79
C LEU A 81 14.01 10.98 5.67
N ARG A 82 15.19 11.27 5.16
CA ARG A 82 16.44 11.28 5.95
C ARG A 82 17.41 12.30 5.44
N SER A 83 18.26 12.80 6.34
CA SER A 83 19.41 13.65 5.96
C SER A 83 20.50 12.84 5.28
N THR A 84 21.25 13.49 4.41
CA THR A 84 22.46 12.99 3.78
C THR A 84 23.69 13.54 4.49
N GLU A 85 24.87 12.98 4.22
CA GLU A 85 26.14 13.41 4.84
C GLU A 85 26.50 14.88 4.50
N ASP A 86 26.07 15.36 3.34
CA ASP A 86 26.26 16.76 2.91
C ASP A 86 25.17 17.72 3.43
N GLY A 87 24.34 17.27 4.37
CA GLY A 87 23.31 18.08 5.04
C GLY A 87 22.04 18.31 4.24
N ARG A 88 21.90 17.67 3.07
CA ARG A 88 20.66 17.70 2.28
C ARG A 88 19.67 16.62 2.78
N TRP A 89 18.50 16.59 2.19
CA TRP A 89 17.44 15.62 2.50
C TRP A 89 17.11 14.76 1.29
N ARG A 90 16.73 13.51 1.53
CA ARG A 90 16.29 12.57 0.50
C ARG A 90 15.23 11.60 1.01
N LEU A 91 14.56 10.90 0.10
CA LEU A 91 13.69 9.79 0.45
C LEU A 91 14.48 8.63 1.09
N HIS A 92 13.87 7.99 2.08
CA HIS A 92 14.50 6.94 2.91
C HIS A 92 14.35 5.53 2.34
N TYR A 93 13.74 5.34 1.20
CA TYR A 93 13.62 4.00 0.62
C TYR A 93 14.82 3.63 -0.26
N ASP A 94 14.97 2.33 -0.53
CA ASP A 94 15.95 1.84 -1.50
C ASP A 94 15.36 1.98 -2.93
N PRO A 95 15.94 2.79 -3.80
CA PRO A 95 15.44 2.97 -5.17
C PRO A 95 15.50 1.68 -6.01
N ALA A 96 16.31 0.69 -5.60
CA ALA A 96 16.38 -0.61 -6.29
C ALA A 96 15.05 -1.38 -6.25
N ILE A 97 14.11 -1.03 -5.34
CA ILE A 97 12.75 -1.60 -5.31
C ILE A 97 12.01 -1.37 -6.65
N ALA A 98 12.38 -0.31 -7.38
CA ALA A 98 11.78 -0.01 -8.67
C ALA A 98 12.25 -0.92 -9.81
N ALA A 99 13.41 -1.56 -9.70
CA ALA A 99 14.00 -2.29 -10.82
C ALA A 99 13.13 -3.43 -11.35
N PRO A 100 12.62 -4.38 -10.53
CA PRO A 100 11.73 -5.44 -11.02
C PRO A 100 10.39 -4.90 -11.49
N PHE A 101 9.87 -3.85 -10.87
CA PHE A 101 8.61 -3.21 -11.25
C PHE A 101 8.73 -2.55 -12.63
N LYS A 102 9.75 -1.72 -12.84
CA LYS A 102 10.00 -1.07 -14.14
C LYS A 102 10.31 -2.07 -15.24
N ALA A 103 11.06 -3.14 -14.94
CA ALA A 103 11.30 -4.20 -15.91
C ALA A 103 10.01 -4.90 -16.36
N ALA A 104 9.08 -5.15 -15.43
CA ALA A 104 7.78 -5.72 -15.76
C ALA A 104 6.95 -4.78 -16.64
N LEU A 105 6.90 -3.47 -16.33
CA LEU A 105 6.19 -2.49 -17.14
C LEU A 105 6.79 -2.36 -18.54
N LEU A 106 8.12 -2.32 -18.66
CA LEU A 106 8.81 -2.23 -19.95
C LEU A 106 8.62 -3.47 -20.86
N ALA A 107 8.36 -4.63 -20.26
CA ALA A 107 8.06 -5.85 -21.01
C ALA A 107 6.66 -5.84 -21.64
N LEU A 108 5.78 -4.93 -21.24
CA LEU A 108 4.45 -4.78 -21.80
C LEU A 108 4.50 -3.95 -23.09
N ASN A 109 3.79 -4.42 -24.12
CA ASN A 109 3.63 -3.69 -25.39
C ASN A 109 2.30 -2.91 -25.37
N GLY A 110 2.10 -2.04 -24.39
CA GLY A 110 0.86 -1.29 -24.24
C GLY A 110 0.56 -0.92 -22.78
N PRO A 111 -0.66 -0.46 -22.49
CA PRO A 111 -1.08 -0.14 -21.12
C PRO A 111 -0.94 -1.35 -20.19
N THR A 112 -0.59 -1.10 -18.94
CA THR A 112 -0.50 -2.17 -17.93
C THR A 112 -1.88 -2.78 -17.71
N PRO A 113 -2.05 -4.10 -17.89
CA PRO A 113 -3.29 -4.77 -17.54
C PRO A 113 -3.51 -4.77 -16.03
N ASP A 114 -4.76 -4.89 -15.62
CA ASP A 114 -5.06 -5.13 -14.21
C ASP A 114 -4.39 -6.41 -13.73
N ALA A 115 -3.78 -6.36 -12.54
CA ALA A 115 -3.13 -7.53 -11.96
C ALA A 115 -4.19 -8.40 -11.26
N ASP A 116 -4.40 -9.61 -11.77
CA ASP A 116 -5.31 -10.59 -11.18
C ASP A 116 -4.61 -11.37 -10.05
N LEU A 117 -5.06 -11.11 -8.81
CA LEU A 117 -4.58 -11.78 -7.60
C LEU A 117 -5.67 -12.66 -6.95
N TRP A 118 -6.79 -12.90 -7.65
CA TRP A 118 -7.88 -13.73 -7.14
C TRP A 118 -7.42 -15.10 -6.65
N PRO A 119 -6.53 -15.83 -7.34
CA PRO A 119 -6.07 -17.13 -6.86
C PRO A 119 -5.36 -17.05 -5.50
N LEU A 120 -4.65 -15.93 -5.22
CA LEU A 120 -4.01 -15.70 -3.93
C LEU A 120 -5.02 -15.32 -2.86
N TYR A 121 -5.98 -14.47 -3.20
CA TYR A 121 -7.03 -14.04 -2.28
C TYR A 121 -7.95 -15.21 -1.88
N ASP A 122 -8.41 -16.01 -2.83
CA ASP A 122 -9.28 -17.15 -2.58
C ASP A 122 -8.63 -18.24 -1.71
N ALA A 123 -7.28 -18.28 -1.68
CA ALA A 123 -6.52 -19.21 -0.84
C ALA A 123 -6.36 -18.75 0.63
N ILE A 124 -6.80 -17.54 0.98
CA ILE A 124 -6.74 -17.05 2.36
C ILE A 124 -7.78 -17.81 3.19
N ALA A 125 -7.33 -18.42 4.30
CA ALA A 125 -8.19 -19.25 5.16
C ALA A 125 -8.54 -18.59 6.50
N CYS A 126 -7.84 -17.50 6.88
CA CYS A 126 -8.10 -16.81 8.14
C CYS A 126 -9.13 -15.67 7.97
N PRO A 127 -9.82 -15.26 9.06
CA PRO A 127 -10.63 -14.05 9.08
C PRO A 127 -9.84 -12.87 8.52
N THR A 128 -10.48 -12.09 7.67
CA THR A 128 -9.81 -10.99 6.95
C THR A 128 -10.61 -9.70 7.07
N LEU A 129 -9.94 -8.62 7.43
CA LEU A 129 -10.45 -7.25 7.39
C LEU A 129 -9.86 -6.55 6.17
N LEU A 130 -10.73 -5.98 5.33
CA LEU A 130 -10.35 -5.16 4.19
C LEU A 130 -10.68 -3.70 4.48
N LEU A 131 -9.65 -2.88 4.56
CA LEU A 131 -9.79 -1.43 4.64
C LEU A 131 -9.69 -0.84 3.24
N ARG A 132 -10.55 0.11 2.91
CA ARG A 132 -10.55 0.78 1.63
C ARG A 132 -10.71 2.29 1.78
N GLY A 133 -9.88 3.07 1.10
CA GLY A 133 -10.19 4.47 0.84
C GLY A 133 -11.32 4.59 -0.18
N ALA A 134 -12.38 5.32 0.12
CA ALA A 134 -13.53 5.45 -0.79
C ALA A 134 -13.14 6.01 -2.17
N GLU A 135 -12.05 6.77 -2.23
CA GLU A 135 -11.50 7.41 -3.44
C GLU A 135 -10.24 6.67 -3.96
N SER A 136 -10.01 5.43 -3.51
CA SER A 136 -8.86 4.65 -3.99
C SER A 136 -8.96 4.37 -5.48
N ASP A 137 -7.88 4.66 -6.19
CA ASP A 137 -7.68 4.34 -7.60
C ASP A 137 -6.98 2.98 -7.80
N LEU A 138 -6.38 2.42 -6.74
CA LEU A 138 -5.68 1.13 -6.79
C LEU A 138 -6.63 -0.04 -6.55
N LEU A 139 -7.54 0.09 -5.57
CA LEU A 139 -8.54 -0.91 -5.24
C LEU A 139 -9.92 -0.44 -5.71
N PRO A 140 -10.43 -0.88 -6.87
CA PRO A 140 -11.77 -0.54 -7.34
C PRO A 140 -12.83 -1.01 -6.34
N ARG A 141 -13.90 -0.21 -6.17
CA ARG A 141 -14.98 -0.53 -5.24
C ARG A 141 -15.65 -1.88 -5.55
N SER A 142 -15.91 -2.16 -6.82
CA SER A 142 -16.50 -3.43 -7.24
C SER A 142 -15.64 -4.64 -6.82
N VAL A 143 -14.31 -4.51 -6.93
CA VAL A 143 -13.40 -5.57 -6.48
C VAL A 143 -13.48 -5.76 -4.96
N ALA A 144 -13.52 -4.66 -4.18
CA ALA A 144 -13.67 -4.73 -2.73
C ALA A 144 -15.00 -5.38 -2.33
N GLU A 145 -16.10 -5.07 -3.04
CA GLU A 145 -17.42 -5.69 -2.83
C GLU A 145 -17.36 -7.20 -3.15
N ASP A 146 -16.76 -7.61 -4.26
CA ASP A 146 -16.57 -9.03 -4.61
C ASP A 146 -15.72 -9.77 -3.57
N MET A 147 -14.72 -9.12 -2.98
CA MET A 147 -13.88 -9.69 -1.91
C MET A 147 -14.67 -10.00 -0.64
N THR A 148 -15.82 -9.37 -0.42
CA THR A 148 -16.72 -9.73 0.70
C THR A 148 -17.52 -11.01 0.44
N GLN A 149 -17.55 -11.51 -0.80
CA GLN A 149 -18.34 -12.67 -1.21
C GLN A 149 -17.48 -13.90 -1.53
N ARG A 150 -16.17 -13.72 -1.72
CA ARG A 150 -15.23 -14.77 -2.15
C ARG A 150 -14.11 -14.97 -1.14
N GLY A 151 -13.43 -16.11 -1.26
CA GLY A 151 -12.29 -16.48 -0.41
C GLY A 151 -12.61 -16.37 1.07
N PRO A 152 -11.87 -15.58 1.86
CA PRO A 152 -12.12 -15.40 3.29
C PRO A 152 -13.38 -14.58 3.58
N LYS A 153 -14.07 -14.04 2.56
CA LYS A 153 -15.24 -13.16 2.70
C LYS A 153 -14.95 -11.98 3.64
N ALA A 154 -13.95 -11.18 3.27
CA ALA A 154 -13.45 -10.11 4.10
C ALA A 154 -14.55 -9.18 4.62
N THR A 155 -14.43 -8.76 5.87
CA THR A 155 -15.19 -7.62 6.40
C THR A 155 -14.65 -6.34 5.79
N LEU A 156 -15.49 -5.60 5.05
CA LEU A 156 -15.08 -4.34 4.41
C LEU A 156 -15.37 -3.14 5.31
N VAL A 157 -14.38 -2.28 5.48
CA VAL A 157 -14.51 -0.94 6.07
C VAL A 157 -14.01 0.08 5.06
N GLU A 158 -14.87 1.07 4.72
CA GLU A 158 -14.56 2.11 3.75
C GLU A 158 -14.45 3.48 4.43
N PHE A 159 -13.43 4.28 4.08
CA PHE A 159 -13.18 5.60 4.64
C PHE A 159 -13.43 6.68 3.59
N ALA A 160 -14.43 7.52 3.84
CA ALA A 160 -14.78 8.63 2.96
C ALA A 160 -13.66 9.70 2.93
N GLY A 161 -13.43 10.31 1.76
CA GLY A 161 -12.41 11.35 1.57
C GLY A 161 -10.97 10.83 1.62
N VAL A 162 -10.77 9.52 1.51
CA VAL A 162 -9.47 8.87 1.54
C VAL A 162 -9.25 8.09 0.25
N GLY A 163 -8.10 8.31 -0.40
CA GLY A 163 -7.63 7.53 -1.55
C GLY A 163 -6.69 6.39 -1.11
N HIS A 164 -5.78 6.00 -2.00
CA HIS A 164 -4.79 4.97 -1.69
C HIS A 164 -3.58 5.59 -0.95
N ALA A 165 -3.40 5.25 0.31
CA ALA A 165 -4.17 4.36 1.17
C ALA A 165 -4.49 5.04 2.51
N PRO A 166 -5.46 4.52 3.30
CA PRO A 166 -5.66 4.96 4.68
C PRO A 166 -4.35 4.91 5.47
N THR A 167 -4.04 6.01 6.18
CA THR A 167 -2.76 6.14 6.90
C THR A 167 -2.74 5.47 8.26
N LEU A 168 -3.92 5.11 8.76
CA LEU A 168 -4.14 4.48 10.06
C LEU A 168 -3.70 5.36 11.26
N LEU A 169 -3.69 6.68 11.07
CA LEU A 169 -3.33 7.64 12.14
C LEU A 169 -4.54 8.17 12.89
N ASN A 170 -5.73 8.06 12.33
CA ASN A 170 -6.95 8.55 12.93
C ASN A 170 -7.68 7.44 13.69
N GLU A 171 -8.38 7.79 14.76
CA GLU A 171 -9.10 6.82 15.60
C GLU A 171 -10.18 6.05 14.83
N ASP A 172 -10.86 6.70 13.89
CA ASP A 172 -11.85 6.09 13.01
C ASP A 172 -11.26 5.01 12.10
N GLN A 173 -9.98 5.13 11.73
CA GLN A 173 -9.26 4.14 10.95
C GLN A 173 -8.66 3.03 11.84
N MET A 174 -8.17 3.39 13.03
CA MET A 174 -7.57 2.43 13.97
C MET A 174 -8.61 1.58 14.68
N GLY A 175 -9.76 2.15 15.04
CA GLY A 175 -10.80 1.49 15.80
C GLY A 175 -11.24 0.13 15.20
N PRO A 176 -11.61 0.07 13.92
CA PRO A 176 -11.97 -1.19 13.25
C PRO A 176 -10.86 -2.26 13.30
N ILE A 177 -9.59 -1.85 13.16
CA ILE A 177 -8.44 -2.76 13.22
C ILE A 177 -8.30 -3.35 14.62
N LEU A 178 -8.29 -2.48 15.63
CA LEU A 178 -8.14 -2.90 17.03
C LEU A 178 -9.28 -3.82 17.46
N SER A 179 -10.51 -3.50 17.08
CA SER A 179 -11.67 -4.35 17.33
C SER A 179 -11.52 -5.71 16.67
N PHE A 180 -11.19 -5.73 15.38
CA PHE A 180 -11.00 -6.96 14.61
C PHE A 180 -9.89 -7.85 15.18
N LEU A 181 -8.76 -7.26 15.59
CA LEU A 181 -7.63 -8.03 16.14
C LEU A 181 -7.90 -8.50 17.58
N ALA A 182 -8.79 -7.83 18.33
CA ALA A 182 -9.15 -8.21 19.69
C ALA A 182 -10.23 -9.31 19.77
N GLU A 183 -10.94 -9.60 18.68
CA GLU A 183 -11.90 -10.71 18.61
C GLU A 183 -11.15 -12.05 18.58
N ALA A 184 -10.77 -12.57 19.74
CA ALA A 184 -10.05 -13.85 19.88
C ALA A 184 -11.02 -15.01 20.04
#